data_a1502988265fc040c365e0c9f8e7c70c
#
_entry.id   a1502988265fc040c365e0c9f8e7c70c
#
_cell.length_a   1.000
_cell.length_b   1.000
_cell.length_c   1.000
_cell.angle_alpha   90.00
_cell.angle_beta   90.00
_cell.angle_gamma   90.00
#
_symmetry.space_group_name_H-M   'P 1'
#
loop_
_entity.id
_entity.type
_entity.pdbx_description
1 polymer ?
#
loop_
_entity_poly.entity_id
_entity_poly.type
_entity_poly.pdbx_seq_one_letter_code
_entity_poly.pdbx_strand_id
1 'polypeptide(L)'
;MTTEEIIIHIFCTVDDEIGRVEKVPQADLYPSEVVTIGILFALKGGHFRAFCRWLKRDYDGLFGGLPDRTTLQRQLHAQQVHADKLLGNPALLNVIDAFPIELLFPIRQGRSKQQLGKKNRDKGRWSIGIKLCWILNTLGQVVGWHWLTMNCPDQDFLPLVDLLNEDGLVLSDLGFRCKGGVPGNLKLCLKGTWNDRMMIETVFSLLTVVWQAKKMFHRTSAHLEARLAYTAAMFNVLLHLFWQLQAVGSRIHGSIRPDLRSNFTE
;
A
#
# COMPACT_ATOMS: atom_id res chain seq x y z
N MET A 1 7.75 21.60 1.89
CA MET A 1 7.73 20.75 0.68
C MET A 1 6.42 20.95 -0.05
N THR A 2 6.46 21.34 -1.31
CA THR A 2 5.29 21.54 -2.17
C THR A 2 4.80 20.20 -2.71
N THR A 3 3.58 20.16 -3.28
CA THR A 3 3.08 18.94 -3.94
C THR A 3 3.96 18.52 -5.12
N GLU A 4 4.50 19.49 -5.85
CA GLU A 4 5.41 19.24 -6.98
C GLU A 4 6.70 18.56 -6.51
N GLU A 5 7.33 19.07 -5.44
CA GLU A 5 8.51 18.46 -4.83
C GLU A 5 8.22 17.02 -4.36
N ILE A 6 7.04 16.77 -3.78
CA ILE A 6 6.63 15.41 -3.39
C ILE A 6 6.54 14.50 -4.61
N ILE A 7 5.93 14.96 -5.71
CA ILE A 7 5.81 14.19 -6.96
C ILE A 7 7.20 13.83 -7.50
N ILE A 8 8.12 14.80 -7.53
CA ILE A 8 9.50 14.59 -8.00
C ILE A 8 10.23 13.59 -7.10
N HIS A 9 10.12 13.70 -5.78
CA HIS A 9 10.74 12.74 -4.86
C HIS A 9 10.18 11.32 -5.03
N ILE A 10 8.86 11.18 -5.19
CA ILE A 10 8.23 9.88 -5.48
C ILE A 10 8.79 9.32 -6.80
N PHE A 11 8.86 10.15 -7.85
CA PHE A 11 9.40 9.72 -9.14
C PHE A 11 10.84 9.25 -9.03
N CYS A 12 11.72 10.01 -8.39
CA CYS A 12 13.12 9.61 -8.21
C CYS A 12 13.23 8.27 -7.47
N THR A 13 12.50 8.10 -6.37
CA THR A 13 12.48 6.83 -5.61
C THR A 13 12.00 5.67 -6.48
N VAL A 14 10.94 5.89 -7.26
CA VAL A 14 10.36 4.87 -8.15
C VAL A 14 11.34 4.52 -9.28
N ASP A 15 11.99 5.51 -9.90
CA ASP A 15 12.90 5.32 -11.00
C ASP A 15 14.18 4.58 -10.57
N ASP A 16 14.70 4.91 -9.39
CA ASP A 16 15.85 4.23 -8.79
C ASP A 16 15.53 2.74 -8.50
N GLU A 17 14.38 2.42 -7.93
CA GLU A 17 13.97 1.05 -7.55
C GLU A 17 13.56 0.19 -8.76
N ILE A 18 12.85 0.77 -9.72
CA ILE A 18 12.43 0.04 -10.93
C ILE A 18 13.63 -0.22 -11.85
N GLY A 19 14.59 0.70 -11.85
CA GLY A 19 15.74 0.68 -12.75
C GLY A 19 15.35 1.03 -14.19
N ARG A 20 16.32 0.93 -15.10
CA ARG A 20 16.10 1.26 -16.51
C ARG A 20 15.20 0.21 -17.18
N VAL A 21 13.94 0.54 -17.32
CA VAL A 21 12.98 -0.21 -18.13
C VAL A 21 12.74 0.55 -19.42
N GLU A 22 12.97 -0.12 -20.56
CA GLU A 22 12.77 0.49 -21.85
C GLU A 22 11.31 0.87 -22.08
N LYS A 23 11.11 2.07 -22.60
CA LYS A 23 9.78 2.54 -23.01
C LYS A 23 9.37 1.86 -24.31
N VAL A 24 8.14 1.36 -24.36
CA VAL A 24 7.55 0.90 -25.62
C VAL A 24 7.56 2.09 -26.60
N PRO A 25 8.03 1.93 -27.85
CA PRO A 25 8.22 3.07 -28.78
C PRO A 25 7.00 3.96 -28.98
N GLN A 26 5.80 3.40 -28.87
CA GLN A 26 4.50 4.12 -29.05
C GLN A 26 3.93 4.64 -27.74
N ALA A 27 4.57 4.41 -26.59
CA ALA A 27 4.07 4.90 -25.31
C ALA A 27 4.51 6.35 -25.08
N ASP A 28 3.60 7.19 -24.59
CA ASP A 28 3.92 8.58 -24.23
C ASP A 28 4.78 8.63 -22.95
N LEU A 29 4.50 7.74 -21.98
CA LEU A 29 5.13 7.72 -20.68
C LEU A 29 6.13 6.57 -20.50
N TYR A 30 7.18 6.80 -19.71
CA TYR A 30 8.05 5.74 -19.23
C TYR A 30 7.36 4.90 -18.14
N PRO A 31 7.77 3.63 -17.93
CA PRO A 31 7.21 2.79 -16.88
C PRO A 31 7.29 3.42 -15.47
N SER A 32 8.40 4.08 -15.12
CA SER A 32 8.57 4.80 -13.86
C SER A 32 7.58 5.97 -13.70
N GLU A 33 7.28 6.70 -14.78
CA GLU A 33 6.26 7.76 -14.78
C GLU A 33 4.86 7.17 -14.53
N VAL A 34 4.52 6.06 -15.22
CA VAL A 34 3.23 5.37 -15.03
C VAL A 34 3.08 4.86 -13.60
N VAL A 35 4.10 4.24 -13.04
CA VAL A 35 4.07 3.76 -11.65
C VAL A 35 3.95 4.93 -10.67
N THR A 36 4.67 6.02 -10.89
CA THR A 36 4.53 7.27 -10.13
C THR A 36 3.10 7.78 -10.16
N ILE A 37 2.47 7.84 -11.33
CA ILE A 37 1.05 8.23 -11.48
C ILE A 37 0.13 7.26 -10.72
N GLY A 38 0.41 5.95 -10.74
CA GLY A 38 -0.32 4.95 -9.96
C GLY A 38 -0.24 5.19 -8.45
N ILE A 39 0.95 5.50 -7.95
CA ILE A 39 1.20 5.88 -6.55
C ILE A 39 0.48 7.18 -6.19
N LEU A 40 0.54 8.20 -7.03
CA LEU A 40 -0.18 9.46 -6.83
C LEU A 40 -1.70 9.25 -6.80
N PHE A 41 -2.22 8.36 -7.64
CA PHE A 41 -3.64 7.98 -7.58
C PHE A 41 -3.96 7.25 -6.29
N ALA A 42 -3.08 6.37 -5.79
CA ALA A 42 -3.23 5.73 -4.49
C ALA A 42 -3.23 6.74 -3.34
N LEU A 43 -2.33 7.70 -3.37
CA LEU A 43 -2.18 8.75 -2.37
C LEU A 43 -3.37 9.72 -2.34
N LYS A 44 -3.79 10.22 -3.50
CA LYS A 44 -4.90 11.19 -3.59
C LYS A 44 -6.26 10.58 -3.31
N GLY A 45 -6.45 9.31 -3.64
CA GLY A 45 -7.73 8.63 -3.47
C GLY A 45 -8.83 9.10 -4.44
N GLY A 46 -10.08 8.71 -4.11
CA GLY A 46 -11.26 9.16 -4.85
C GLY A 46 -11.46 8.49 -6.21
N HIS A 47 -12.17 9.18 -7.11
CA HIS A 47 -12.52 8.65 -8.43
C HIS A 47 -11.43 8.93 -9.47
N PHE A 48 -11.04 7.93 -10.25
CA PHE A 48 -10.01 8.02 -11.28
C PHE A 48 -10.24 9.17 -12.28
N ARG A 49 -11.48 9.43 -12.67
CA ARG A 49 -11.80 10.55 -13.57
C ARG A 49 -11.46 11.92 -12.95
N ALA A 50 -11.72 12.10 -11.68
CA ALA A 50 -11.40 13.34 -10.98
C ALA A 50 -9.88 13.49 -10.79
N PHE A 51 -9.19 12.38 -10.48
CA PHE A 51 -7.74 12.31 -10.42
C PHE A 51 -7.09 12.71 -11.75
N CYS A 52 -7.49 12.11 -12.88
CA CYS A 52 -6.92 12.46 -14.18
C CYS A 52 -7.10 13.94 -14.53
N ARG A 53 -8.27 14.54 -14.22
CA ARG A 53 -8.51 15.96 -14.45
C ARG A 53 -7.59 16.85 -13.58
N TRP A 54 -7.39 16.47 -12.32
CA TRP A 54 -6.47 17.17 -11.43
C TRP A 54 -5.03 17.06 -11.93
N LEU A 55 -4.57 15.85 -12.27
CA LEU A 55 -3.21 15.61 -12.75
C LEU A 55 -2.93 16.42 -14.02
N LYS A 56 -3.86 16.39 -14.99
CA LYS A 56 -3.71 17.11 -16.26
C LYS A 56 -3.76 18.64 -16.09
N ARG A 57 -4.59 19.16 -15.18
CA ARG A 57 -4.70 20.59 -14.96
C ARG A 57 -3.48 21.17 -14.27
N ASP A 58 -2.99 20.48 -13.24
CA ASP A 58 -2.03 21.05 -12.28
C ASP A 58 -0.59 20.57 -12.51
N TYR A 59 -0.40 19.38 -13.13
CA TYR A 59 0.91 18.71 -13.20
C TYR A 59 1.23 18.08 -14.57
N ASP A 60 0.54 18.46 -15.63
CA ASP A 60 0.80 17.96 -17.01
C ASP A 60 2.26 18.20 -17.42
N GLY A 61 2.83 19.34 -17.02
CA GLY A 61 4.21 19.72 -17.34
C GLY A 61 5.30 18.90 -16.66
N LEU A 62 4.96 18.11 -15.62
CA LEU A 62 5.92 17.20 -14.97
C LEU A 62 6.09 15.87 -15.73
N PHE A 63 5.16 15.55 -16.63
CA PHE A 63 5.16 14.32 -17.42
C PHE A 63 5.27 14.70 -18.91
N GLY A 64 5.99 13.93 -19.68
CA GLY A 64 6.26 14.23 -21.11
C GLY A 64 5.05 14.27 -22.04
N GLY A 65 3.86 14.20 -21.49
CA GLY A 65 2.55 14.22 -22.16
C GLY A 65 1.63 13.16 -21.59
N LEU A 66 0.55 13.59 -20.93
CA LEU A 66 -0.41 12.65 -20.33
C LEU A 66 -1.34 12.09 -21.41
N PRO A 67 -1.41 10.77 -21.58
CA PRO A 67 -2.33 10.14 -22.52
C PRO A 67 -3.79 10.35 -22.08
N ASP A 68 -4.73 9.97 -22.96
CA ASP A 68 -6.13 9.96 -22.55
C ASP A 68 -6.40 9.03 -21.36
N ARG A 69 -7.48 9.31 -20.63
CA ARG A 69 -7.82 8.58 -19.39
C ARG A 69 -7.90 7.05 -19.58
N THR A 70 -8.40 6.57 -20.72
CA THR A 70 -8.58 5.16 -21.00
C THR A 70 -7.24 4.49 -21.26
N THR A 71 -6.37 5.15 -21.98
CA THR A 71 -5.00 4.71 -22.25
C THR A 71 -4.18 4.70 -20.96
N LEU A 72 -4.25 5.76 -20.17
CA LEU A 72 -3.61 5.81 -18.86
C LEU A 72 -4.07 4.67 -17.95
N GLN A 73 -5.37 4.36 -17.92
CA GLN A 73 -5.89 3.27 -17.11
C GLN A 73 -5.37 1.90 -17.57
N ARG A 74 -5.21 1.67 -18.87
CA ARG A 74 -4.60 0.46 -19.41
C ARG A 74 -3.11 0.38 -19.09
N GLN A 75 -2.38 1.49 -19.19
CA GLN A 75 -0.96 1.57 -18.84
C GLN A 75 -0.75 1.28 -17.35
N LEU A 76 -1.56 1.85 -16.45
CA LEU A 76 -1.51 1.56 -15.01
C LEU A 76 -1.72 0.08 -14.73
N HIS A 77 -2.63 -0.59 -15.43
CA HIS A 77 -2.80 -2.02 -15.26
C HIS A 77 -1.60 -2.82 -15.82
N ALA A 78 -1.08 -2.44 -16.98
CA ALA A 78 0.06 -3.14 -17.58
C ALA A 78 1.35 -2.99 -16.74
N GLN A 79 1.56 -1.84 -16.11
CA GLN A 79 2.77 -1.53 -15.34
C GLN A 79 2.66 -1.88 -13.84
N GLN A 80 1.53 -2.43 -13.38
CA GLN A 80 1.34 -2.76 -11.96
C GLN A 80 2.39 -3.77 -11.43
N VAL A 81 2.93 -4.63 -12.28
CA VAL A 81 3.98 -5.60 -11.93
C VAL A 81 5.23 -4.91 -11.37
N HIS A 82 5.50 -3.69 -11.78
CA HIS A 82 6.64 -2.92 -11.26
C HIS A 82 6.39 -2.38 -9.85
N ALA A 83 5.13 -2.31 -9.40
CA ALA A 83 4.82 -1.91 -8.03
C ALA A 83 5.35 -2.92 -7.00
N ASP A 84 5.49 -4.19 -7.38
CA ASP A 84 6.02 -5.24 -6.49
C ASP A 84 7.52 -5.03 -6.19
N LYS A 85 8.26 -4.34 -7.05
CA LYS A 85 9.66 -3.96 -6.80
C LYS A 85 9.83 -2.94 -5.67
N LEU A 86 8.74 -2.25 -5.32
CA LEU A 86 8.68 -1.27 -4.24
C LEU A 86 8.23 -1.88 -2.91
N LEU A 87 8.03 -3.20 -2.85
CA LEU A 87 7.76 -3.91 -1.60
C LEU A 87 9.04 -4.04 -0.78
N GLY A 88 8.89 -4.08 0.54
CA GLY A 88 10.00 -4.30 1.45
C GLY A 88 10.47 -5.76 1.45
N ASN A 89 11.62 -5.99 2.06
CA ASN A 89 12.11 -7.35 2.28
C ASN A 89 11.55 -7.92 3.60
N PRO A 90 11.27 -9.23 3.67
CA PRO A 90 10.93 -9.89 4.93
C PRO A 90 12.00 -9.65 5.99
N ALA A 91 11.58 -9.60 7.26
CA ALA A 91 12.46 -9.51 8.41
C ALA A 91 12.37 -10.79 9.26
N LEU A 92 13.23 -10.92 10.26
CA LEU A 92 13.14 -12.02 11.21
C LEU A 92 11.77 -12.09 11.90
N LEU A 93 11.13 -10.95 12.10
CA LEU A 93 9.78 -10.83 12.64
C LEU A 93 8.90 -10.02 11.68
N ASN A 94 7.76 -10.60 11.32
CA ASN A 94 6.77 -9.96 10.47
C ASN A 94 5.38 -10.04 11.13
N VAL A 95 4.45 -9.20 10.71
CA VAL A 95 3.08 -9.18 11.23
C VAL A 95 2.10 -9.27 10.05
N ILE A 96 1.10 -10.14 10.16
CA ILE A 96 0.03 -10.28 9.15
C ILE A 96 -1.33 -9.91 9.74
N ASP A 97 -2.15 -9.21 8.96
CA ASP A 97 -3.54 -8.97 9.29
C ASP A 97 -4.37 -8.64 8.03
N ALA A 98 -5.69 -8.76 8.14
CA ALA A 98 -6.62 -8.56 7.05
C ALA A 98 -7.51 -7.33 7.28
N PHE A 99 -7.62 -6.49 6.26
CA PHE A 99 -8.35 -5.23 6.28
C PHE A 99 -9.55 -5.27 5.32
N PRO A 100 -10.79 -5.02 5.79
CA PRO A 100 -11.98 -5.03 4.94
C PRO A 100 -12.09 -3.74 4.11
N ILE A 101 -12.31 -3.90 2.80
CA ILE A 101 -12.54 -2.80 1.85
C ILE A 101 -13.92 -2.94 1.23
N GLU A 102 -14.76 -1.92 1.39
CA GLU A 102 -16.10 -1.86 0.80
C GLU A 102 -16.00 -1.44 -0.67
N LEU A 103 -16.55 -2.25 -1.60
CA LEU A 103 -16.51 -1.97 -3.03
C LEU A 103 -17.83 -1.39 -3.54
N LEU A 104 -18.95 -1.74 -2.93
CA LEU A 104 -20.26 -1.22 -3.32
C LEU A 104 -21.24 -1.21 -2.15
N PHE A 105 -22.25 -0.36 -2.25
CA PHE A 105 -23.31 -0.31 -1.27
C PHE A 105 -24.20 -1.56 -1.36
N PRO A 106 -24.68 -2.12 -0.23
CA PRO A 106 -25.51 -3.32 -0.20
C PRO A 106 -26.75 -3.27 -1.11
N ILE A 107 -27.37 -2.09 -1.28
CA ILE A 107 -28.52 -1.88 -2.18
C ILE A 107 -28.22 -2.14 -3.66
N ARG A 108 -26.93 -2.20 -4.02
CA ARG A 108 -26.47 -2.47 -5.41
C ARG A 108 -26.08 -3.92 -5.64
N GLN A 109 -26.24 -4.78 -4.63
CA GLN A 109 -25.91 -6.21 -4.74
C GLN A 109 -26.68 -6.87 -5.88
N GLY A 110 -26.00 -7.71 -6.65
CA GLY A 110 -26.60 -8.52 -7.73
C GLY A 110 -26.97 -7.73 -9.00
N ARG A 111 -26.74 -6.42 -9.06
CA ARG A 111 -27.02 -5.61 -10.27
C ARG A 111 -26.05 -5.86 -11.41
N SER A 112 -24.88 -6.43 -11.16
CA SER A 112 -23.88 -6.79 -12.16
C SER A 112 -23.58 -8.27 -12.08
N LYS A 113 -23.53 -8.94 -13.24
CA LYS A 113 -23.09 -10.34 -13.36
C LYS A 113 -21.61 -10.52 -12.95
N GLN A 114 -20.80 -9.47 -13.10
CA GLN A 114 -19.38 -9.42 -12.76
C GLN A 114 -19.13 -8.68 -11.45
N GLN A 115 -20.04 -8.82 -10.48
CA GLN A 115 -19.87 -8.16 -9.20
C GLN A 115 -18.61 -8.66 -8.49
N LEU A 116 -17.68 -7.74 -8.23
CA LEU A 116 -16.54 -7.97 -7.37
C LEU A 116 -16.98 -7.94 -5.90
N GLY A 117 -16.36 -8.81 -5.13
CA GLY A 117 -16.61 -8.90 -3.70
C GLY A 117 -17.90 -9.61 -3.34
N LYS A 118 -17.97 -10.04 -2.10
CA LYS A 118 -19.13 -10.71 -1.53
C LYS A 118 -19.60 -10.01 -0.27
N LYS A 119 -20.84 -10.30 0.12
CA LYS A 119 -21.49 -9.73 1.30
C LYS A 119 -20.93 -10.37 2.57
N ASN A 120 -20.59 -9.53 3.53
CA ASN A 120 -20.24 -9.95 4.88
C ASN A 120 -20.93 -9.05 5.91
N ARG A 121 -21.08 -9.54 7.12
CA ARG A 121 -21.65 -8.79 8.24
C ARG A 121 -20.58 -8.60 9.31
N ASP A 122 -20.23 -7.36 9.57
CA ASP A 122 -19.31 -6.99 10.65
C ASP A 122 -19.99 -6.02 11.60
N LYS A 123 -19.92 -6.30 12.91
CA LYS A 123 -20.51 -5.47 13.97
C LYS A 123 -21.94 -5.03 13.69
N GLY A 124 -22.76 -5.96 13.13
CA GLY A 124 -24.18 -5.71 12.82
C GLY A 124 -24.44 -5.00 11.48
N ARG A 125 -23.41 -4.47 10.81
CA ARG A 125 -23.52 -3.79 9.52
C ARG A 125 -23.20 -4.74 8.36
N TRP A 126 -24.05 -4.72 7.32
CA TRP A 126 -23.76 -5.41 6.07
C TRP A 126 -22.88 -4.55 5.16
N SER A 127 -21.83 -5.13 4.62
CA SER A 127 -20.95 -4.54 3.61
C SER A 127 -20.69 -5.54 2.49
N ILE A 128 -20.35 -5.05 1.29
CA ILE A 128 -20.00 -5.87 0.14
C ILE A 128 -18.64 -5.41 -0.38
N GLY A 129 -17.69 -6.31 -0.41
CA GLY A 129 -16.33 -5.97 -0.77
C GLY A 129 -15.36 -7.14 -0.71
N ILE A 130 -14.14 -6.78 -0.42
CA ILE A 130 -12.99 -7.67 -0.29
C ILE A 130 -12.33 -7.51 1.07
N LYS A 131 -11.48 -8.47 1.42
CA LYS A 131 -10.44 -8.32 2.45
C LYS A 131 -9.09 -8.16 1.73
N LEU A 132 -8.35 -7.15 2.10
CA LEU A 132 -6.95 -6.96 1.74
C LEU A 132 -6.11 -7.45 2.92
N CYS A 133 -5.22 -8.39 2.66
CA CYS A 133 -4.26 -8.88 3.65
C CYS A 133 -2.87 -8.33 3.34
N TRP A 134 -2.20 -7.77 4.34
CA TRP A 134 -0.81 -7.31 4.27
C TRP A 134 0.06 -8.07 5.25
N ILE A 135 1.31 -8.29 4.84
CA ILE A 135 2.39 -8.64 5.75
C ILE A 135 3.31 -7.42 5.86
N LEU A 136 3.61 -7.02 7.09
CA LEU A 136 4.53 -5.94 7.39
C LEU A 136 5.78 -6.50 8.08
N ASN A 137 6.96 -5.99 7.73
CA ASN A 137 8.19 -6.25 8.48
C ASN A 137 8.29 -5.34 9.73
N THR A 138 9.33 -5.51 10.53
CA THR A 138 9.59 -4.71 11.74
C THR A 138 9.81 -3.21 11.48
N LEU A 139 10.14 -2.84 10.26
CA LEU A 139 10.26 -1.45 9.83
C LEU A 139 8.90 -0.85 9.40
N GLY A 140 7.83 -1.66 9.42
CA GLY A 140 6.50 -1.25 8.99
C GLY A 140 6.29 -1.28 7.48
N GLN A 141 7.25 -1.78 6.69
CA GLN A 141 7.11 -1.90 5.24
C GLN A 141 6.20 -3.07 4.89
N VAL A 142 5.38 -2.90 3.87
CA VAL A 142 4.63 -4.00 3.23
C VAL A 142 5.60 -4.87 2.47
N VAL A 143 5.69 -6.15 2.85
CA VAL A 143 6.57 -7.15 2.21
C VAL A 143 5.78 -8.12 1.33
N GLY A 144 4.48 -8.20 1.53
CA GLY A 144 3.59 -9.01 0.74
C GLY A 144 2.13 -8.62 0.94
N TRP A 145 1.32 -8.87 -0.06
CA TRP A 145 -0.11 -8.58 0.01
C TRP A 145 -0.92 -9.53 -0.86
N HIS A 146 -2.17 -9.76 -0.45
CA HIS A 146 -3.15 -10.51 -1.24
C HIS A 146 -4.56 -10.03 -0.91
N TRP A 147 -5.53 -10.31 -1.77
CA TRP A 147 -6.92 -9.98 -1.50
C TRP A 147 -7.86 -11.15 -1.81
N LEU A 148 -8.90 -11.27 -1.01
CA LEU A 148 -9.98 -12.24 -1.18
C LEU A 148 -11.34 -11.55 -1.01
N THR A 149 -12.41 -12.25 -1.37
CA THR A 149 -13.76 -11.72 -1.14
C THR A 149 -14.04 -11.61 0.36
N MET A 150 -14.80 -10.58 0.78
CA MET A 150 -14.98 -10.21 2.19
C MET A 150 -15.58 -11.31 3.07
N ASN A 151 -16.26 -12.29 2.49
CA ASN A 151 -16.86 -13.42 3.22
C ASN A 151 -15.87 -14.56 3.51
N CYS A 152 -14.66 -14.53 2.93
CA CYS A 152 -13.62 -15.52 3.20
C CYS A 152 -13.07 -15.35 4.62
N PRO A 153 -12.79 -16.45 5.34
CA PRO A 153 -12.12 -16.38 6.64
C PRO A 153 -10.64 -15.96 6.47
N ASP A 154 -10.02 -15.44 7.53
CA ASP A 154 -8.65 -14.94 7.47
C ASP A 154 -7.62 -16.06 7.26
N GLN A 155 -7.96 -17.29 7.67
CA GLN A 155 -7.14 -18.50 7.40
C GLN A 155 -6.90 -18.77 5.91
N ASP A 156 -7.75 -18.26 5.00
CA ASP A 156 -7.56 -18.44 3.56
C ASP A 156 -6.36 -17.63 3.01
N PHE A 157 -5.78 -16.74 3.83
CA PHE A 157 -4.54 -16.03 3.54
C PHE A 157 -3.27 -16.77 3.98
N LEU A 158 -3.37 -17.95 4.60
CA LEU A 158 -2.19 -18.74 5.00
C LEU A 158 -1.19 -19.00 3.87
N PRO A 159 -1.58 -19.22 2.60
CA PRO A 159 -0.62 -19.33 1.50
C PRO A 159 0.32 -18.12 1.34
N LEU A 160 -0.10 -16.93 1.79
CA LEU A 160 0.76 -15.75 1.78
C LEU A 160 1.89 -15.86 2.83
N VAL A 161 1.61 -16.54 3.96
CA VAL A 161 2.61 -16.81 5.01
C VAL A 161 3.61 -17.87 4.52
N ASP A 162 3.15 -18.88 3.76
CA ASP A 162 4.00 -19.92 3.24
C ASP A 162 5.10 -19.40 2.30
N LEU A 163 4.85 -18.26 1.63
CA LEU A 163 5.87 -17.59 0.80
C LEU A 163 7.04 -17.02 1.61
N LEU A 164 6.90 -16.88 2.93
CA LEU A 164 7.94 -16.36 3.83
C LEU A 164 8.60 -17.45 4.70
N ASN A 165 8.44 -18.73 4.37
CA ASN A 165 8.88 -19.83 5.23
C ASN A 165 10.34 -19.79 5.71
N GLU A 166 11.25 -19.25 4.90
CA GLU A 166 12.68 -19.18 5.21
C GLU A 166 13.08 -17.81 5.78
N ASP A 167 12.17 -16.81 5.72
CA ASP A 167 12.48 -15.40 5.96
C ASP A 167 11.97 -14.86 7.31
N GLY A 168 11.60 -15.74 8.22
CA GLY A 168 11.31 -15.38 9.60
C GLY A 168 9.90 -15.66 10.10
N LEU A 169 9.66 -15.32 11.36
CA LEU A 169 8.43 -15.55 12.09
C LEU A 169 7.35 -14.53 11.68
N VAL A 170 6.11 -15.00 11.51
CA VAL A 170 4.94 -14.16 11.22
C VAL A 170 3.98 -14.18 12.41
N LEU A 171 3.68 -13.01 12.98
CA LEU A 171 2.68 -12.85 14.03
C LEU A 171 1.30 -12.55 13.44
N SER A 172 0.27 -13.23 13.94
CA SER A 172 -1.12 -12.99 13.54
C SER A 172 -2.08 -13.02 14.72
N ASP A 173 -3.32 -12.66 14.49
CA ASP A 173 -4.38 -12.89 15.45
C ASP A 173 -4.98 -14.32 15.34
N LEU A 174 -5.95 -14.61 16.19
CA LEU A 174 -6.62 -15.90 16.21
C LEU A 174 -7.53 -16.15 14.99
N GLY A 175 -7.81 -15.15 14.17
CA GLY A 175 -8.57 -15.26 12.93
C GLY A 175 -7.89 -16.16 11.90
N PHE A 176 -6.54 -16.26 11.96
CA PHE A 176 -5.74 -17.13 11.09
C PHE A 176 -5.66 -18.60 11.58
N ARG A 177 -6.33 -18.94 12.68
CA ARG A 177 -6.33 -20.31 13.20
C ARG A 177 -7.05 -21.25 12.24
N CYS A 178 -6.35 -22.31 11.79
CA CYS A 178 -6.90 -23.36 10.95
C CYS A 178 -6.98 -24.72 11.68
N LYS A 179 -8.05 -25.49 11.42
CA LYS A 179 -8.21 -26.82 12.01
C LYS A 179 -7.15 -27.83 11.53
N GLY A 180 -6.63 -27.64 10.32
CA GLY A 180 -5.56 -28.46 9.73
C GLY A 180 -4.16 -28.14 10.22
N GLY A 181 -4.00 -27.20 11.15
CA GLY A 181 -2.73 -26.65 11.59
C GLY A 181 -2.42 -25.31 10.91
N VAL A 182 -1.37 -24.66 11.37
CA VAL A 182 -0.86 -23.40 10.82
C VAL A 182 0.58 -23.61 10.34
N PRO A 183 1.07 -22.82 9.39
CA PRO A 183 2.48 -22.85 8.98
C PRO A 183 3.42 -22.78 10.19
N GLY A 184 4.57 -23.45 10.11
CA GLY A 184 5.52 -23.53 11.23
C GLY A 184 6.12 -22.19 11.64
N ASN A 185 6.16 -21.24 10.69
CA ASN A 185 6.62 -19.86 10.89
C ASN A 185 5.51 -18.89 11.32
N LEU A 186 4.25 -19.35 11.50
CA LEU A 186 3.14 -18.51 11.96
C LEU A 186 2.91 -18.70 13.47
N LYS A 187 2.93 -17.58 14.21
CA LYS A 187 2.60 -17.54 15.63
C LYS A 187 1.30 -16.81 15.86
N LEU A 188 0.29 -17.52 16.37
CA LEU A 188 -0.99 -16.93 16.78
C LEU A 188 -0.82 -16.19 18.12
N CYS A 189 -1.17 -14.91 18.15
CA CYS A 189 -1.07 -14.05 19.32
C CYS A 189 -2.42 -13.92 20.02
N LEU A 190 -2.43 -14.12 21.33
CA LEU A 190 -3.59 -13.83 22.17
C LEU A 190 -3.76 -12.31 22.34
N LYS A 191 -4.99 -11.86 22.46
CA LYS A 191 -5.29 -10.45 22.66
C LYS A 191 -4.56 -9.92 23.91
N GLY A 192 -3.81 -8.85 23.77
CA GLY A 192 -3.09 -8.19 24.86
C GLY A 192 -1.69 -8.78 25.18
N THR A 193 -1.23 -9.81 24.47
CA THR A 193 0.07 -10.43 24.76
C THR A 193 1.24 -9.87 23.94
N TRP A 194 0.97 -9.23 22.78
CA TRP A 194 1.99 -8.75 21.85
C TRP A 194 1.64 -7.35 21.35
N ASN A 195 2.44 -6.36 21.76
CA ASN A 195 2.27 -4.97 21.29
C ASN A 195 2.69 -4.78 19.84
N ASP A 196 3.55 -5.67 19.29
CA ASP A 196 4.05 -5.56 17.91
C ASP A 196 2.94 -5.64 16.85
N ARG A 197 1.81 -6.32 17.16
CA ARG A 197 0.62 -6.29 16.32
C ARG A 197 -0.04 -4.91 16.21
N MET A 198 0.15 -4.02 17.17
CA MET A 198 -0.43 -2.67 17.13
C MET A 198 0.11 -1.87 15.92
N MET A 199 1.28 -2.21 15.43
CA MET A 199 1.85 -1.57 14.24
C MET A 199 0.93 -1.74 13.01
N ILE A 200 0.48 -2.97 12.72
CA ILE A 200 -0.38 -3.21 11.56
C ILE A 200 -1.78 -2.57 11.72
N GLU A 201 -2.31 -2.55 12.94
CA GLU A 201 -3.57 -1.85 13.24
C GLU A 201 -3.42 -0.33 13.02
N THR A 202 -2.28 0.25 13.38
CA THR A 202 -1.95 1.65 13.12
C THR A 202 -1.86 1.93 11.62
N VAL A 203 -1.18 1.06 10.86
CA VAL A 203 -1.08 1.17 9.40
C VAL A 203 -2.46 1.12 8.73
N PHE A 204 -3.32 0.19 9.12
CA PHE A 204 -4.69 0.11 8.59
C PHE A 204 -5.57 1.30 9.00
N SER A 205 -5.32 1.88 10.17
CA SER A 205 -5.96 3.13 10.57
C SER A 205 -5.53 4.28 9.65
N LEU A 206 -4.24 4.40 9.32
CA LEU A 206 -3.74 5.38 8.35
C LEU A 206 -4.37 5.19 6.97
N LEU A 207 -4.45 3.95 6.46
CA LEU A 207 -5.14 3.65 5.20
C LEU A 207 -6.60 4.10 5.21
N THR A 208 -7.27 3.97 6.36
CA THR A 208 -8.67 4.35 6.50
C THR A 208 -8.86 5.86 6.56
N VAL A 209 -8.10 6.54 7.43
CA VAL A 209 -8.32 7.94 7.81
C VAL A 209 -7.67 8.88 6.81
N VAL A 210 -6.42 8.61 6.42
CA VAL A 210 -5.65 9.51 5.55
C VAL A 210 -5.94 9.26 4.08
N TRP A 211 -5.91 7.99 3.64
CA TRP A 211 -6.04 7.65 2.22
C TRP A 211 -7.43 7.14 1.81
N GLN A 212 -8.38 7.11 2.74
CA GLN A 212 -9.78 6.71 2.50
C GLN A 212 -9.91 5.34 1.79
N ALA A 213 -8.94 4.44 2.01
CA ALA A 213 -8.88 3.14 1.35
C ALA A 213 -10.00 2.17 1.76
N LYS A 214 -10.78 2.50 2.80
CA LYS A 214 -11.91 1.68 3.27
C LYS A 214 -13.02 1.52 2.23
N LYS A 215 -13.09 2.43 1.23
CA LYS A 215 -14.07 2.38 0.14
C LYS A 215 -13.39 2.59 -1.19
N MET A 216 -13.48 1.58 -2.04
CA MET A 216 -12.93 1.60 -3.41
C MET A 216 -14.02 1.21 -4.40
N PHE A 217 -14.30 2.06 -5.40
CA PHE A 217 -15.39 1.84 -6.35
C PHE A 217 -14.85 1.28 -7.68
N HIS A 218 -14.28 0.07 -7.65
CA HIS A 218 -13.81 -0.64 -8.84
C HIS A 218 -14.85 -1.67 -9.32
N ARG A 219 -14.98 -1.81 -10.64
CA ARG A 219 -15.92 -2.75 -11.27
C ARG A 219 -15.24 -3.99 -11.85
N THR A 220 -13.93 -3.96 -12.07
CA THR A 220 -13.15 -5.07 -12.63
C THR A 220 -12.03 -5.44 -11.67
N SER A 221 -11.68 -6.72 -11.62
CA SER A 221 -10.56 -7.23 -10.82
C SER A 221 -9.24 -6.57 -11.20
N ALA A 222 -8.95 -6.48 -12.50
CA ALA A 222 -7.72 -5.88 -12.99
C ALA A 222 -7.47 -4.45 -12.49
N HIS A 223 -8.51 -3.59 -12.50
CA HIS A 223 -8.38 -2.23 -11.98
C HIS A 223 -8.30 -2.19 -10.44
N LEU A 224 -8.94 -3.13 -9.77
CA LEU A 224 -8.85 -3.27 -8.31
C LEU A 224 -7.43 -3.71 -7.92
N GLU A 225 -6.90 -4.75 -8.55
CA GLU A 225 -5.55 -5.27 -8.31
C GLU A 225 -4.50 -4.20 -8.53
N ALA A 226 -4.53 -3.49 -9.66
CA ALA A 226 -3.63 -2.38 -9.91
C ALA A 226 -3.73 -1.32 -8.80
N ARG A 227 -4.94 -0.99 -8.35
CA ARG A 227 -5.13 -0.04 -7.27
C ARG A 227 -4.53 -0.53 -5.94
N LEU A 228 -4.69 -1.80 -5.62
CA LEU A 228 -4.15 -2.40 -4.39
C LEU A 228 -2.61 -2.48 -4.44
N ALA A 229 -2.05 -2.90 -5.58
CA ALA A 229 -0.60 -2.91 -5.80
C ALA A 229 0.02 -1.52 -5.60
N TYR A 230 -0.55 -0.49 -6.26
CA TYR A 230 -0.10 0.89 -6.06
C TYR A 230 -0.35 1.43 -4.65
N THR A 231 -1.33 0.90 -3.93
CA THR A 231 -1.55 1.29 -2.53
C THR A 231 -0.45 0.75 -1.62
N ALA A 232 -0.01 -0.50 -1.83
CA ALA A 232 1.12 -1.08 -1.10
C ALA A 232 2.44 -0.36 -1.44
N ALA A 233 2.72 -0.14 -2.73
CA ALA A 233 3.88 0.62 -3.19
C ALA A 233 3.89 2.06 -2.65
N MET A 234 2.77 2.77 -2.74
CA MET A 234 2.60 4.11 -2.18
C MET A 234 2.98 4.16 -0.70
N PHE A 235 2.50 3.20 0.09
CA PHE A 235 2.78 3.14 1.50
C PHE A 235 4.29 3.02 1.78
N ASN A 236 4.97 2.11 1.10
CA ASN A 236 6.41 1.92 1.26
C ASN A 236 7.24 3.12 0.79
N VAL A 237 6.89 3.70 -0.36
CA VAL A 237 7.57 4.90 -0.87
C VAL A 237 7.42 6.07 0.09
N LEU A 238 6.23 6.30 0.65
CA LEU A 238 6.03 7.37 1.64
C LEU A 238 6.79 7.11 2.94
N LEU A 239 6.85 5.86 3.38
CA LEU A 239 7.62 5.48 4.57
C LEU A 239 9.12 5.73 4.34
N HIS A 240 9.64 5.38 3.17
CA HIS A 240 11.01 5.66 2.77
C HIS A 240 11.32 7.17 2.76
N LEU A 241 10.48 7.97 2.13
CA LEU A 241 10.61 9.43 2.11
C LEU A 241 10.56 10.04 3.52
N PHE A 242 9.69 9.51 4.39
CA PHE A 242 9.63 9.96 5.78
C PHE A 242 10.95 9.72 6.53
N TRP A 243 11.57 8.55 6.37
CA TRP A 243 12.87 8.27 6.98
C TRP A 243 13.99 9.15 6.42
N GLN A 244 14.00 9.42 5.12
CA GLN A 244 14.97 10.35 4.51
C GLN A 244 14.83 11.75 5.11
N LEU A 245 13.62 12.27 5.26
CA LEU A 245 13.37 13.59 5.85
C LEU A 245 13.79 13.66 7.33
N GLN A 246 13.54 12.61 8.10
CA GLN A 246 14.01 12.54 9.49
C GLN A 246 15.54 12.52 9.58
N ALA A 247 16.21 11.78 8.71
CA ALA A 247 17.68 11.72 8.68
C ALA A 247 18.30 13.08 8.33
N VAL A 248 17.68 13.85 7.44
CA VAL A 248 18.10 15.23 7.13
C VAL A 248 17.84 16.17 8.30
N GLY A 249 16.65 16.10 8.92
CA GLY A 249 16.29 16.92 10.08
C GLY A 249 17.21 16.69 11.29
N SER A 250 17.57 15.44 11.56
CA SER A 250 18.50 15.10 12.65
C SER A 250 19.93 15.59 12.38
N ARG A 251 20.40 15.62 11.15
CA ARG A 251 21.71 16.20 10.76
C ARG A 251 21.71 17.72 10.97
N ILE A 252 20.66 18.42 10.62
CA ILE A 252 20.52 19.87 10.83
C ILE A 252 20.51 20.20 12.32
N HIS A 253 19.77 19.45 13.15
CA HIS A 253 19.77 19.62 14.61
C HIS A 253 21.08 19.22 15.28
N GLY A 254 21.77 18.20 14.77
CA GLY A 254 23.09 17.78 15.26
C GLY A 254 24.19 18.79 14.95
N SER A 255 24.10 19.57 13.86
CA SER A 255 25.06 20.63 13.53
C SER A 255 24.79 21.98 14.23
N ILE A 256 23.65 22.14 14.91
CA ILE A 256 23.25 23.34 15.67
C ILE A 256 23.41 23.12 17.21
N ARG A 257 24.09 22.10 17.65
CA ARG A 257 24.54 22.08 19.06
C ARG A 257 25.85 22.85 19.21
N PRO A 258 25.82 24.14 19.62
CA PRO A 258 27.01 24.75 20.17
C PRO A 258 27.29 24.04 21.49
N ASP A 259 28.56 23.74 21.72
CA ASP A 259 29.16 23.26 22.95
C ASP A 259 28.71 24.11 24.16
N LEU A 260 27.64 23.71 24.84
CA LEU A 260 27.16 24.32 26.07
C LEU A 260 27.58 23.50 27.30
N ARG A 261 28.68 22.73 27.18
CA ARG A 261 29.21 21.93 28.32
C ARG A 261 30.60 22.32 28.81
N SER A 262 31.09 23.51 28.48
CA SER A 262 32.43 23.93 28.94
C SER A 262 32.47 25.18 29.84
N ASN A 263 31.37 25.58 30.48
CA ASN A 263 31.43 26.72 31.41
C ASN A 263 30.63 26.50 32.70
N PHE A 264 30.91 25.42 33.43
CA PHE A 264 30.55 25.33 34.87
C PHE A 264 31.60 24.45 35.57
N THR A 265 32.81 24.99 35.69
CA THR A 265 33.79 24.64 36.74
C THR A 265 34.66 25.87 36.94
N GLU A 266 34.23 26.73 37.86
CA GLU A 266 35.02 27.47 38.84
C GLU A 266 34.08 27.92 39.97
#